data_b612eeba0a871c59473d908491cae40a
#
_entry.id   b612eeba0a871c59473d908491cae40a
#
_cell.length_a   1.000
_cell.length_b   1.000
_cell.length_c   1.000
_cell.angle_alpha   90.00
_cell.angle_beta   90.00
_cell.angle_gamma   90.00
#
_symmetry.space_group_name_H-M   'P 1'
#
loop_
_entity.id
_entity.type
_entity.pdbx_description
1 polymer ?
#
loop_
_entity_poly.entity_id
_entity_poly.type
_entity_poly.pdbx_seq_one_letter_code
_entity_poly.pdbx_strand_id
1 'polypeptide(L)'
;MARTRIFERAVHHNCFGSIMSFDTSTLYLVATMVAAMLGAMLVFFGKQENIPALKWWGTAYLLGSASVALWTVAGSILGEALSLALTALGFIACGMVWNASRVFHGRKPNLPGLVLGAIAWIATMTTLAPEDAALRLTIGAAIVAIYAALTASELWTERRRSMQRRWPAIAVPVLHGCVLMLPILLGDLLRPHDENFAHSIWVTVFAVELVLYAIGTVFVIFMLVSDRVVAVHKTAASMDPLTGLFNRRGFAEACSRVIEREGNAGRPVSVMIFDIDHFKGINDRFGHPAGDEILKLFSAVVVNNLRLSDLSGRIGGEEFAALLPCPLEEGVLVAERVREAFEGSGIVCDEGAVDTTVSIGVAGGPAGIQLEVLLAAADTALYQAKRGGRNRVEAAEELPLSLENWRRKTAGLSASARPKPVGA
;
A
#
# COMPACT_ATOMS: atom_id res chain seq x y z
N MET A 1 -47.27 -5.05 58.33
CA MET A 1 -47.13 -4.53 56.93
C MET A 1 -46.02 -3.51 56.70
N ALA A 2 -45.45 -2.84 57.69
CA ALA A 2 -44.39 -1.84 57.50
C ALA A 2 -42.96 -2.41 57.47
N ARG A 3 -42.72 -3.59 58.08
CA ARG A 3 -41.37 -4.23 58.10
C ARG A 3 -40.96 -4.93 56.82
N THR A 4 -41.90 -5.37 56.00
CA THR A 4 -41.65 -6.08 54.73
C THR A 4 -41.19 -5.13 53.63
N ARG A 5 -41.65 -3.87 53.60
CA ARG A 5 -41.28 -2.87 52.59
C ARG A 5 -39.88 -2.27 52.79
N ILE A 6 -39.34 -2.32 54.00
CA ILE A 6 -37.98 -1.87 54.28
C ILE A 6 -36.96 -2.90 53.83
N PHE A 7 -37.30 -4.18 53.97
CA PHE A 7 -36.40 -5.29 53.53
C PHE A 7 -36.32 -5.42 52.01
N GLU A 8 -37.44 -5.22 51.30
CA GLU A 8 -37.43 -5.23 49.82
C GLU A 8 -36.68 -4.05 49.20
N ARG A 9 -36.72 -2.85 49.81
CA ARG A 9 -35.93 -1.68 49.37
C ARG A 9 -34.42 -1.87 49.65
N ALA A 10 -34.03 -2.51 50.73
CA ALA A 10 -32.63 -2.78 51.06
C ALA A 10 -32.03 -3.89 50.14
N VAL A 11 -32.82 -4.90 49.75
CA VAL A 11 -32.40 -5.96 48.86
C VAL A 11 -32.30 -5.46 47.39
N HIS A 12 -33.22 -4.60 46.96
CA HIS A 12 -33.14 -4.02 45.60
C HIS A 12 -31.99 -3.02 45.42
N HIS A 13 -31.60 -2.27 46.49
CA HIS A 13 -30.45 -1.35 46.38
C HIS A 13 -29.08 -2.07 46.46
N ASN A 14 -28.99 -3.21 47.14
CA ASN A 14 -27.71 -3.97 47.24
C ASN A 14 -27.46 -5.01 46.11
N CYS A 15 -28.52 -5.45 45.41
CA CYS A 15 -28.34 -6.39 44.31
C CYS A 15 -27.95 -5.74 42.95
N PHE A 16 -28.27 -4.46 42.74
CA PHE A 16 -27.86 -3.75 41.53
C PHE A 16 -26.54 -2.98 41.68
N GLY A 17 -26.09 -2.73 42.92
CA GLY A 17 -24.83 -2.01 43.20
C GLY A 17 -23.55 -2.87 43.24
N SER A 18 -23.66 -4.21 43.19
CA SER A 18 -22.47 -5.09 43.24
C SER A 18 -22.09 -5.72 41.89
N ILE A 19 -22.79 -5.36 40.83
CA ILE A 19 -22.41 -5.82 39.48
C ILE A 19 -21.34 -4.88 38.96
N MET A 20 -20.07 -5.33 39.08
CA MET A 20 -18.85 -4.81 38.43
C MET A 20 -18.47 -3.36 38.80
N SER A 21 -18.06 -3.12 40.05
CA SER A 21 -17.09 -2.05 40.29
C SER A 21 -15.73 -2.49 39.71
N PHE A 22 -15.50 -2.29 38.43
CA PHE A 22 -14.15 -2.38 37.89
C PHE A 22 -13.31 -1.33 38.63
N ASP A 23 -12.24 -1.77 39.28
CA ASP A 23 -11.23 -0.86 39.78
C ASP A 23 -10.61 -0.14 38.56
N THR A 24 -10.96 1.14 38.42
CA THR A 24 -10.52 1.96 37.28
C THR A 24 -9.01 2.05 37.18
N SER A 25 -8.31 2.03 38.34
CA SER A 25 -6.84 2.02 38.39
C SER A 25 -6.26 0.76 37.73
N THR A 26 -6.84 -0.39 38.05
CA THR A 26 -6.47 -1.68 37.43
C THR A 26 -6.71 -1.65 35.92
N LEU A 27 -7.81 -1.08 35.48
CA LEU A 27 -8.14 -0.97 34.05
C LEU A 27 -7.12 -0.11 33.28
N TYR A 28 -6.74 1.05 33.86
CA TYR A 28 -5.69 1.89 33.29
C TYR A 28 -4.31 1.20 33.28
N LEU A 29 -3.96 0.47 34.33
CA LEU A 29 -2.71 -0.30 34.35
C LEU A 29 -2.68 -1.38 33.28
N VAL A 30 -3.78 -2.11 33.07
CA VAL A 30 -3.89 -3.09 31.97
C VAL A 30 -3.76 -2.39 30.62
N ALA A 31 -4.44 -1.26 30.41
CA ALA A 31 -4.33 -0.49 29.19
C ALA A 31 -2.89 -0.05 28.90
N THR A 32 -2.17 0.42 29.93
CA THR A 32 -0.76 0.84 29.79
C THR A 32 0.18 -0.34 29.52
N MET A 33 -0.05 -1.51 30.14
CA MET A 33 0.73 -2.72 29.85
C MET A 33 0.53 -3.18 28.40
N VAL A 34 -0.70 -3.19 27.90
CA VAL A 34 -1.01 -3.53 26.51
C VAL A 34 -0.33 -2.53 25.58
N ALA A 35 -0.49 -1.23 25.84
CA ALA A 35 0.14 -0.18 25.01
C ALA A 35 1.68 -0.29 25.01
N ALA A 36 2.30 -0.55 26.17
CA ALA A 36 3.74 -0.71 26.29
C ALA A 36 4.25 -1.93 25.50
N MET A 37 3.56 -3.07 25.61
CA MET A 37 3.91 -4.29 24.85
C MET A 37 3.81 -4.03 23.34
N LEU A 38 2.71 -3.43 22.89
CA LEU A 38 2.52 -3.07 21.48
C LEU A 38 3.58 -2.07 21.00
N GLY A 39 3.93 -1.08 21.83
CA GLY A 39 4.99 -0.12 21.56
C GLY A 39 6.36 -0.79 21.41
N ALA A 40 6.72 -1.72 22.30
CA ALA A 40 7.95 -2.48 22.21
C ALA A 40 8.02 -3.33 20.92
N MET A 41 6.92 -4.00 20.56
CA MET A 41 6.81 -4.73 19.28
C MET A 41 7.03 -3.81 18.08
N LEU A 42 6.38 -2.65 18.04
CA LEU A 42 6.54 -1.70 16.93
C LEU A 42 7.99 -1.20 16.81
N VAL A 43 8.68 -0.93 17.93
CA VAL A 43 10.11 -0.54 17.90
C VAL A 43 10.97 -1.70 17.40
N PHE A 44 10.71 -2.93 17.87
CA PHE A 44 11.45 -4.12 17.46
C PHE A 44 11.33 -4.33 15.93
N PHE A 45 10.12 -4.43 15.42
CA PHE A 45 9.88 -4.59 13.97
C PHE A 45 10.37 -3.38 13.16
N GLY A 46 10.25 -2.17 13.69
CA GLY A 46 10.77 -0.98 13.06
C GLY A 46 12.29 -0.94 12.93
N LYS A 47 13.01 -1.64 13.84
CA LYS A 47 14.46 -1.85 13.73
C LYS A 47 14.78 -2.95 12.73
N GLN A 48 14.10 -4.09 12.81
CA GLN A 48 14.34 -5.25 11.96
C GLN A 48 14.06 -4.96 10.49
N GLU A 49 12.94 -4.34 10.17
CA GLU A 49 12.52 -4.02 8.80
C GLU A 49 13.03 -2.65 8.31
N ASN A 50 13.81 -1.95 9.13
CA ASN A 50 14.32 -0.60 8.87
C ASN A 50 13.23 0.41 8.44
N ILE A 51 12.07 0.37 9.12
CA ILE A 51 10.94 1.27 8.87
C ILE A 51 10.91 2.37 9.93
N PRO A 52 11.35 3.62 9.63
CA PRO A 52 11.44 4.70 10.61
C PRO A 52 10.10 5.04 11.28
N ALA A 53 8.99 4.98 10.54
CA ALA A 53 7.67 5.28 11.07
C ALA A 53 7.25 4.35 12.22
N LEU A 54 7.57 3.06 12.15
CA LEU A 54 7.29 2.09 13.23
C LEU A 54 8.06 2.44 14.51
N LYS A 55 9.30 2.95 14.37
CA LYS A 55 10.08 3.41 15.53
C LYS A 55 9.40 4.61 16.20
N TRP A 56 8.88 5.56 15.41
CA TRP A 56 8.14 6.71 15.91
C TRP A 56 6.85 6.31 16.61
N TRP A 57 6.01 5.46 16.01
CA TRP A 57 4.80 4.94 16.65
C TRP A 57 5.12 4.17 17.93
N GLY A 58 6.09 3.25 17.89
CA GLY A 58 6.46 2.44 19.04
C GLY A 58 6.98 3.29 20.21
N THR A 59 7.83 4.28 19.95
CA THR A 59 8.31 5.20 20.99
C THR A 59 7.18 6.08 21.53
N ALA A 60 6.22 6.49 20.71
CA ALA A 60 5.03 7.22 21.15
C ALA A 60 4.18 6.37 22.13
N TYR A 61 3.95 5.09 21.82
CA TYR A 61 3.22 4.17 22.68
C TYR A 61 3.95 3.90 24.00
N LEU A 62 5.27 3.74 23.98
CA LEU A 62 6.07 3.57 25.21
C LEU A 62 6.03 4.84 26.07
N LEU A 63 6.15 6.01 25.47
CA LEU A 63 6.10 7.28 26.20
C LEU A 63 4.69 7.53 26.79
N GLY A 64 3.64 7.31 25.99
CA GLY A 64 2.26 7.48 26.42
C GLY A 64 1.88 6.51 27.54
N SER A 65 2.27 5.22 27.40
CA SER A 65 2.01 4.22 28.46
C SER A 65 2.74 4.55 29.75
N ALA A 66 4.01 4.99 29.68
CA ALA A 66 4.75 5.42 30.86
C ALA A 66 4.11 6.64 31.52
N SER A 67 3.67 7.61 30.73
CA SER A 67 2.93 8.79 31.24
C SER A 67 1.68 8.40 32.02
N VAL A 68 0.82 7.57 31.44
CA VAL A 68 -0.45 7.14 32.08
C VAL A 68 -0.20 6.24 33.27
N ALA A 69 0.74 5.28 33.19
CA ALA A 69 1.08 4.37 34.28
C ALA A 69 1.60 5.15 35.51
N LEU A 70 2.53 6.08 35.30
CA LEU A 70 3.09 6.90 36.37
C LEU A 70 2.01 7.81 36.99
N TRP A 71 1.15 8.41 36.15
CA TRP A 71 0.03 9.21 36.64
C TRP A 71 -0.94 8.36 37.49
N THR A 72 -1.28 7.14 37.05
CA THR A 72 -2.20 6.25 37.76
C THR A 72 -1.65 5.79 39.11
N VAL A 73 -0.36 5.44 39.18
CA VAL A 73 0.27 4.91 40.42
C VAL A 73 0.65 6.01 41.37
N ALA A 74 1.12 7.12 40.90
CA ALA A 74 1.76 8.15 41.69
C ALA A 74 0.95 9.47 41.77
N GLY A 75 -0.16 9.57 41.04
CA GLY A 75 -0.98 10.81 40.96
C GLY A 75 -1.50 11.34 42.28
N SER A 76 -1.72 10.45 43.26
CA SER A 76 -2.12 10.81 44.62
C SER A 76 -0.94 11.20 45.55
N ILE A 77 0.27 10.82 45.19
CA ILE A 77 1.50 10.99 45.99
C ILE A 77 2.37 12.13 45.44
N LEU A 78 2.32 12.31 44.13
CA LEU A 78 3.11 13.32 43.42
C LEU A 78 2.47 14.69 43.51
N GLY A 79 3.25 15.69 43.85
CA GLY A 79 2.81 17.08 43.83
C GLY A 79 2.28 17.53 42.46
N GLU A 80 1.52 18.60 42.45
CA GLU A 80 0.82 19.12 41.25
C GLU A 80 1.74 19.34 40.04
N ALA A 81 2.96 19.86 40.27
CA ALA A 81 3.96 20.12 39.24
C ALA A 81 4.38 18.83 38.48
N LEU A 82 4.51 17.70 39.19
CA LEU A 82 4.90 16.44 38.56
C LEU A 82 3.74 15.79 37.80
N SER A 83 2.51 15.91 38.35
CA SER A 83 1.31 15.48 37.62
C SER A 83 1.13 16.27 36.30
N LEU A 84 1.36 17.58 36.32
CA LEU A 84 1.35 18.43 35.14
C LEU A 84 2.40 17.98 34.08
N ALA A 85 3.60 17.68 34.52
CA ALA A 85 4.69 17.21 33.65
C ALA A 85 4.37 15.85 33.03
N LEU A 86 3.80 14.90 33.79
CA LEU A 86 3.41 13.59 33.30
C LEU A 86 2.33 13.70 32.23
N THR A 87 1.33 14.54 32.45
CA THR A 87 0.26 14.78 31.45
C THR A 87 0.83 15.41 30.16
N ALA A 88 1.77 16.35 30.30
CA ALA A 88 2.47 16.96 29.17
C ALA A 88 3.24 15.94 28.33
N LEU A 89 3.88 14.93 28.96
CA LEU A 89 4.52 13.81 28.24
C LEU A 89 3.50 13.00 27.41
N GLY A 90 2.28 12.80 27.90
CA GLY A 90 1.19 12.18 27.15
C GLY A 90 0.84 12.96 25.87
N PHE A 91 0.80 14.28 25.93
CA PHE A 91 0.55 15.10 24.73
C PHE A 91 1.72 15.08 23.74
N ILE A 92 2.97 14.97 24.21
CA ILE A 92 4.13 14.72 23.34
C ILE A 92 3.96 13.37 22.62
N ALA A 93 3.50 12.33 23.33
CA ALA A 93 3.23 11.04 22.70
C ALA A 93 2.17 11.15 21.57
N CYS A 94 1.09 11.92 21.78
CA CYS A 94 0.10 12.20 20.73
C CYS A 94 0.72 12.92 19.51
N GLY A 95 1.59 13.91 19.76
CA GLY A 95 2.35 14.59 18.71
C GLY A 95 3.30 13.65 17.95
N MET A 96 3.86 12.66 18.65
CA MET A 96 4.71 11.62 18.02
C MET A 96 3.90 10.69 17.12
N VAL A 97 2.67 10.29 17.51
CA VAL A 97 1.75 9.50 16.68
C VAL A 97 1.44 10.22 15.35
N TRP A 98 1.13 11.51 15.43
CA TRP A 98 0.94 12.34 14.24
C TRP A 98 2.20 12.40 13.37
N ASN A 99 3.36 12.65 13.97
CA ASN A 99 4.63 12.70 13.23
C ASN A 99 5.02 11.35 12.63
N ALA A 100 4.69 10.24 13.29
CA ALA A 100 4.88 8.90 12.73
C ALA A 100 4.09 8.73 11.41
N SER A 101 2.86 9.23 11.35
CA SER A 101 2.05 9.22 10.12
C SER A 101 2.68 10.05 9.00
N ARG A 102 3.29 11.21 9.32
CA ARG A 102 4.06 12.04 8.37
C ARG A 102 5.29 11.29 7.83
N VAL A 103 6.08 10.69 8.74
CA VAL A 103 7.28 9.90 8.37
C VAL A 103 6.90 8.68 7.54
N PHE A 104 5.77 8.04 7.83
CA PHE A 104 5.26 6.92 7.02
C PHE A 104 5.01 7.32 5.56
N HIS A 105 4.56 8.55 5.32
CA HIS A 105 4.36 9.13 3.98
C HIS A 105 5.61 9.79 3.39
N GLY A 106 6.78 9.60 3.99
CA GLY A 106 8.05 10.17 3.52
C GLY A 106 8.21 11.67 3.79
N ARG A 107 7.33 12.28 4.60
CA ARG A 107 7.43 13.69 4.99
C ARG A 107 8.39 13.84 6.18
N LYS A 108 9.05 14.99 6.28
CA LYS A 108 9.88 15.32 7.45
C LYS A 108 9.01 15.49 8.70
N PRO A 109 9.47 15.05 9.89
CA PRO A 109 8.77 15.29 11.14
C PRO A 109 8.64 16.79 11.42
N ASN A 110 7.51 17.20 11.98
CA ASN A 110 7.25 18.57 12.42
C ASN A 110 7.54 18.68 13.94
N LEU A 111 8.79 19.02 14.30
CA LEU A 111 9.22 19.10 15.69
C LEU A 111 8.49 20.19 16.51
N PRO A 112 8.23 21.42 15.99
CA PRO A 112 7.42 22.38 16.71
C PRO A 112 6.02 21.86 17.01
N GLY A 113 5.34 21.26 16.03
CA GLY A 113 4.02 20.69 16.22
C GLY A 113 3.99 19.50 17.18
N LEU A 114 5.09 18.77 17.31
CA LEU A 114 5.21 17.65 18.26
C LEU A 114 5.03 18.12 19.71
N VAL A 115 5.60 19.26 20.09
CA VAL A 115 5.61 19.76 21.47
C VAL A 115 4.51 20.79 21.76
N LEU A 116 3.84 21.28 20.72
CA LEU A 116 2.87 22.39 20.83
C LEU A 116 1.72 22.05 21.82
N GLY A 117 1.21 20.81 21.78
CA GLY A 117 0.14 20.38 22.70
C GLY A 117 0.60 20.36 24.16
N ALA A 118 1.83 19.93 24.44
CA ALA A 118 2.39 19.96 25.78
C ALA A 118 2.62 21.40 26.27
N ILE A 119 3.10 22.29 25.42
CA ILE A 119 3.30 23.70 25.72
C ILE A 119 1.94 24.36 26.00
N ALA A 120 0.95 24.13 25.14
CA ALA A 120 -0.41 24.65 25.33
C ALA A 120 -1.03 24.17 26.65
N TRP A 121 -0.85 22.88 26.99
CA TRP A 121 -1.28 22.31 28.26
C TRP A 121 -0.66 23.03 29.46
N ILE A 122 0.69 23.09 29.50
CA ILE A 122 1.42 23.72 30.58
C ILE A 122 1.02 25.20 30.73
N ALA A 123 1.00 25.95 29.62
CA ALA A 123 0.61 27.36 29.63
C ALA A 123 -0.79 27.57 30.20
N THR A 124 -1.78 26.76 29.77
CA THR A 124 -3.16 26.88 30.22
C THR A 124 -3.31 26.55 31.70
N MET A 125 -2.66 25.49 32.17
CA MET A 125 -2.74 25.05 33.55
C MET A 125 -2.04 26.04 34.50
N THR A 126 -1.01 26.71 34.07
CA THR A 126 -0.28 27.70 34.90
C THR A 126 -0.95 29.08 34.92
N THR A 127 -1.72 29.43 33.86
CA THR A 127 -2.26 30.80 33.72
C THR A 127 -3.76 30.93 33.90
N LEU A 128 -4.57 29.95 33.50
CA LEU A 128 -6.01 30.13 33.33
C LEU A 128 -6.88 29.29 34.26
N ALA A 129 -6.44 28.14 34.75
CA ALA A 129 -7.37 27.24 35.44
C ALA A 129 -6.69 26.20 36.35
N PRO A 130 -6.05 26.60 37.45
CA PRO A 130 -5.44 25.59 38.33
C PRO A 130 -6.45 24.72 39.07
N GLU A 131 -7.69 25.19 39.31
CA GLU A 131 -8.64 24.50 40.20
C GLU A 131 -9.87 23.86 39.53
N ASP A 132 -10.19 24.18 38.25
CA ASP A 132 -11.37 23.65 37.58
C ASP A 132 -11.06 22.32 36.85
N ALA A 133 -11.50 21.21 37.46
CA ALA A 133 -11.31 19.85 36.91
C ALA A 133 -12.03 19.64 35.57
N ALA A 134 -13.21 20.27 35.37
CA ALA A 134 -13.98 20.14 34.15
C ALA A 134 -13.27 20.86 32.99
N LEU A 135 -12.72 22.05 33.26
CA LEU A 135 -11.96 22.81 32.28
C LEU A 135 -10.65 22.08 31.90
N ARG A 136 -9.95 21.48 32.88
CA ARG A 136 -8.76 20.64 32.64
C ARG A 136 -9.08 19.46 31.71
N LEU A 137 -10.16 18.75 31.98
CA LEU A 137 -10.61 17.64 31.14
C LEU A 137 -10.92 18.10 29.71
N THR A 138 -11.65 19.18 29.58
CA THR A 138 -12.05 19.75 28.28
C THR A 138 -10.85 20.12 27.43
N ILE A 139 -9.86 20.80 28.00
CA ILE A 139 -8.65 21.23 27.29
C ILE A 139 -7.80 20.02 26.91
N GLY A 140 -7.62 19.06 27.84
CA GLY A 140 -6.89 17.84 27.55
C GLY A 140 -7.51 17.04 26.42
N ALA A 141 -8.82 16.83 26.46
CA ALA A 141 -9.57 16.16 25.41
C ALA A 141 -9.49 16.88 24.06
N ALA A 142 -9.57 18.23 24.06
CA ALA A 142 -9.43 19.02 22.84
C ALA A 142 -8.03 18.87 22.20
N ILE A 143 -6.95 18.88 23.00
CA ILE A 143 -5.59 18.67 22.49
C ILE A 143 -5.46 17.30 21.84
N VAL A 144 -5.95 16.22 22.47
CA VAL A 144 -5.90 14.87 21.91
C VAL A 144 -6.74 14.77 20.63
N ALA A 145 -7.95 15.37 20.63
CA ALA A 145 -8.81 15.38 19.45
C ALA A 145 -8.17 16.11 18.25
N ILE A 146 -7.45 17.21 18.51
CA ILE A 146 -6.69 17.93 17.49
C ILE A 146 -5.60 17.01 16.89
N TYR A 147 -4.80 16.33 17.71
CA TYR A 147 -3.78 15.40 17.19
C TYR A 147 -4.41 14.20 16.47
N ALA A 148 -5.55 13.70 16.92
CA ALA A 148 -6.30 12.66 16.22
C ALA A 148 -6.78 13.14 14.83
N ALA A 149 -7.32 14.37 14.75
CA ALA A 149 -7.71 14.98 13.49
C ALA A 149 -6.52 15.22 12.54
N LEU A 150 -5.39 15.70 13.07
CA LEU A 150 -4.14 15.87 12.31
C LEU A 150 -3.63 14.51 11.77
N THR A 151 -3.67 13.45 12.59
CA THR A 151 -3.30 12.09 12.18
C THR A 151 -4.23 11.59 11.07
N ALA A 152 -5.54 11.73 11.24
CA ALA A 152 -6.52 11.36 10.23
C ALA A 152 -6.32 12.12 8.92
N SER A 153 -6.00 13.42 8.97
CA SER A 153 -5.76 14.27 7.81
C SER A 153 -4.51 13.84 7.01
N GLU A 154 -3.43 13.48 7.70
CA GLU A 154 -2.21 12.94 7.06
C GLU A 154 -2.50 11.62 6.34
N LEU A 155 -3.28 10.74 6.96
CA LEU A 155 -3.68 9.46 6.37
C LEU A 155 -4.67 9.64 5.20
N TRP A 156 -5.48 10.71 5.23
CA TRP A 156 -6.42 11.05 4.16
C TRP A 156 -5.74 11.62 2.90
N THR A 157 -4.68 12.37 3.05
CA THR A 157 -4.06 13.15 1.95
C THR A 157 -3.51 12.27 0.83
N GLU A 158 -3.17 11.01 1.10
CA GLU A 158 -2.66 10.07 0.10
C GLU A 158 -3.75 9.26 -0.62
N ARG A 159 -4.89 9.88 -0.86
CA ARG A 159 -6.13 9.35 -1.44
C ARG A 159 -5.99 8.64 -2.81
N ARG A 160 -4.86 8.74 -3.50
CA ARG A 160 -4.68 8.31 -4.90
C ARG A 160 -4.57 6.80 -5.14
N ARG A 161 -4.47 5.96 -4.10
CA ARG A 161 -4.35 4.49 -4.25
C ARG A 161 -5.39 3.76 -3.40
N SER A 162 -6.49 3.32 -4.02
CA SER A 162 -7.59 2.47 -3.49
C SER A 162 -8.15 2.85 -2.11
N MET A 163 -9.19 3.67 -2.09
CA MET A 163 -9.94 4.10 -0.89
C MET A 163 -10.54 2.94 -0.07
N GLN A 164 -10.90 1.81 -0.69
CA GLN A 164 -11.62 0.72 -0.01
C GLN A 164 -10.85 0.05 1.13
N ARG A 165 -9.50 0.07 1.11
CA ARG A 165 -8.69 -0.57 2.16
C ARG A 165 -8.21 0.37 3.26
N ARG A 166 -8.30 1.69 3.09
CA ARG A 166 -7.70 2.67 4.03
C ARG A 166 -8.68 3.34 4.98
N TRP A 167 -9.97 3.16 4.80
CA TRP A 167 -10.96 3.78 5.68
C TRP A 167 -10.76 3.44 7.18
N PRO A 168 -10.30 2.22 7.60
CA PRO A 168 -10.07 1.95 9.02
C PRO A 168 -8.96 2.82 9.60
N ALA A 169 -7.92 3.15 8.81
CA ALA A 169 -6.81 3.98 9.24
C ALA A 169 -7.26 5.43 9.58
N ILE A 170 -8.31 5.90 8.91
CA ILE A 170 -8.90 7.21 9.16
C ILE A 170 -9.95 7.12 10.27
N ALA A 171 -10.75 6.07 10.27
CA ALA A 171 -11.85 5.90 11.21
C ALA A 171 -11.35 5.75 12.66
N VAL A 172 -10.27 5.02 12.91
CA VAL A 172 -9.74 4.78 14.25
C VAL A 172 -9.36 6.09 14.97
N PRO A 173 -8.51 6.98 14.42
CA PRO A 173 -8.20 8.24 15.09
C PRO A 173 -9.40 9.19 15.16
N VAL A 174 -10.28 9.21 14.16
CA VAL A 174 -11.50 10.03 14.22
C VAL A 174 -12.42 9.56 15.33
N LEU A 175 -12.66 8.24 15.44
CA LEU A 175 -13.49 7.67 16.50
C LEU A 175 -12.92 7.99 17.89
N HIS A 176 -11.59 7.84 18.05
CA HIS A 176 -10.89 8.22 19.29
C HIS A 176 -11.14 9.68 19.66
N GLY A 177 -10.94 10.60 18.74
CA GLY A 177 -11.22 12.02 18.96
C GLY A 177 -12.68 12.30 19.31
N CYS A 178 -13.64 11.64 18.66
CA CYS A 178 -15.07 11.77 18.93
C CYS A 178 -15.44 11.27 20.33
N VAL A 179 -14.93 10.10 20.76
CA VAL A 179 -15.23 9.55 22.09
C VAL A 179 -14.71 10.46 23.19
N LEU A 180 -13.50 11.04 23.01
CA LEU A 180 -12.95 11.99 23.99
C LEU A 180 -13.74 13.29 24.10
N MET A 181 -14.50 13.67 23.06
CA MET A 181 -15.37 14.86 23.08
C MET A 181 -16.74 14.59 23.72
N LEU A 182 -17.15 13.32 23.87
CA LEU A 182 -18.49 13.01 24.42
C LEU A 182 -18.78 13.62 25.78
N PRO A 183 -17.86 13.64 26.77
CA PRO A 183 -18.15 14.28 28.08
C PRO A 183 -18.41 15.77 27.98
N ILE A 184 -17.84 16.44 26.98
CA ILE A 184 -18.04 17.87 26.74
C ILE A 184 -19.44 18.10 26.16
N LEU A 185 -19.85 17.21 25.22
CA LEU A 185 -21.15 17.34 24.54
C LEU A 185 -22.32 16.86 25.41
N LEU A 186 -22.10 15.84 26.23
CA LEU A 186 -23.12 15.15 27.04
C LEU A 186 -22.95 15.39 28.54
N GLY A 187 -22.05 16.27 28.96
CA GLY A 187 -21.64 16.46 30.35
C GLY A 187 -22.79 16.73 31.31
N ASP A 188 -23.77 17.51 30.89
CA ASP A 188 -24.93 17.81 31.73
C ASP A 188 -25.97 16.69 31.81
N LEU A 189 -25.99 15.80 30.81
CA LEU A 189 -26.92 14.68 30.74
C LEU A 189 -26.48 13.47 31.58
N LEU A 190 -25.18 13.34 31.83
CA LEU A 190 -24.55 12.16 32.46
C LEU A 190 -23.70 12.51 33.69
N ARG A 191 -23.82 13.73 34.27
CA ARG A 191 -23.16 14.06 35.52
C ARG A 191 -23.87 13.33 36.65
N PRO A 192 -23.22 12.38 37.34
CA PRO A 192 -23.74 11.90 38.61
C PRO A 192 -23.72 13.09 39.60
N HIS A 193 -24.74 13.17 40.45
CA HIS A 193 -24.83 14.18 41.50
C HIS A 193 -23.73 14.04 42.60
N ASP A 194 -22.86 13.05 42.50
CA ASP A 194 -21.77 12.79 43.42
C ASP A 194 -20.44 13.38 42.96
N GLU A 195 -19.81 14.13 43.84
CA GLU A 195 -18.62 14.98 43.63
C GLU A 195 -17.31 14.23 43.30
N ASN A 196 -17.28 12.90 43.23
CA ASN A 196 -16.08 12.14 42.94
C ASN A 196 -15.95 11.74 41.48
N PHE A 197 -15.27 12.58 40.69
CA PHE A 197 -14.92 12.29 39.29
C PHE A 197 -14.20 10.92 39.07
N ALA A 198 -13.43 10.46 40.09
CA ALA A 198 -12.74 9.14 40.02
C ALA A 198 -13.68 7.94 39.87
N HIS A 199 -14.95 8.09 40.29
CA HIS A 199 -16.00 7.07 40.15
C HIS A 199 -16.94 7.33 38.97
N SER A 200 -16.65 8.33 38.12
CA SER A 200 -17.44 8.65 36.95
C SER A 200 -17.37 7.51 35.92
N ILE A 201 -18.50 7.19 35.29
CA ILE A 201 -18.61 6.25 34.19
C ILE A 201 -17.64 6.61 33.03
N TRP A 202 -17.31 7.89 32.86
CA TRP A 202 -16.40 8.37 31.84
C TRP A 202 -14.97 7.89 32.05
N VAL A 203 -14.50 7.74 33.28
CA VAL A 203 -13.16 7.21 33.57
C VAL A 203 -13.05 5.77 33.11
N THR A 204 -14.10 4.98 33.33
CA THR A 204 -14.18 3.60 32.80
C THR A 204 -14.27 3.55 31.28
N VAL A 205 -15.09 4.41 30.68
CA VAL A 205 -15.24 4.51 29.21
C VAL A 205 -13.90 4.86 28.56
N PHE A 206 -13.16 5.82 29.10
CA PHE A 206 -11.85 6.19 28.58
C PHE A 206 -10.79 5.08 28.74
N ALA A 207 -10.81 4.36 29.85
CA ALA A 207 -9.87 3.25 30.06
C ALA A 207 -10.11 2.13 29.03
N VAL A 208 -11.38 1.75 28.79
CA VAL A 208 -11.73 0.77 27.76
C VAL A 208 -11.40 1.28 26.37
N GLU A 209 -11.75 2.54 26.08
CA GLU A 209 -11.46 3.18 24.80
C GLU A 209 -9.97 3.22 24.51
N LEU A 210 -9.12 3.54 25.49
CA LEU A 210 -7.67 3.56 25.36
C LEU A 210 -7.11 2.19 24.93
N VAL A 211 -7.63 1.09 25.48
CA VAL A 211 -7.27 -0.28 25.07
C VAL A 211 -7.68 -0.53 23.63
N LEU A 212 -8.92 -0.21 23.26
CA LEU A 212 -9.46 -0.41 21.93
C LEU A 212 -8.72 0.44 20.88
N TYR A 213 -8.41 1.69 21.23
CA TYR A 213 -7.64 2.58 20.39
C TYR A 213 -6.21 2.06 20.15
N ALA A 214 -5.54 1.61 21.22
CA ALA A 214 -4.20 1.05 21.13
C ALA A 214 -4.15 -0.17 20.19
N ILE A 215 -5.05 -1.14 20.40
CA ILE A 215 -5.14 -2.35 19.58
C ILE A 215 -5.54 -1.98 18.14
N GLY A 216 -6.57 -1.16 17.98
CA GLY A 216 -7.06 -0.73 16.66
C GLY A 216 -6.00 -0.01 15.84
N THR A 217 -5.25 0.89 16.48
CA THR A 217 -4.17 1.64 15.79
C THR A 217 -3.03 0.69 15.37
N VAL A 218 -2.61 -0.23 16.23
CA VAL A 218 -1.54 -1.20 15.88
C VAL A 218 -1.99 -2.11 14.75
N PHE A 219 -3.25 -2.55 14.75
CA PHE A 219 -3.82 -3.33 13.64
C PHE A 219 -3.80 -2.54 12.33
N VAL A 220 -4.20 -1.25 12.37
CA VAL A 220 -4.14 -0.35 11.21
C VAL A 220 -2.71 -0.15 10.72
N ILE A 221 -1.76 0.09 11.63
CA ILE A 221 -0.33 0.23 11.29
C ILE A 221 0.17 -1.03 10.60
N PHE A 222 -0.12 -2.20 11.17
CA PHE A 222 0.27 -3.48 10.57
C PHE A 222 -0.32 -3.66 9.17
N MET A 223 -1.60 -3.34 8.97
CA MET A 223 -2.27 -3.38 7.67
C MET A 223 -1.58 -2.46 6.64
N LEU A 224 -1.27 -1.21 7.03
CA LEU A 224 -0.60 -0.23 6.15
C LEU A 224 0.82 -0.68 5.77
N VAL A 225 1.58 -1.23 6.73
CA VAL A 225 2.94 -1.75 6.49
C VAL A 225 2.90 -2.99 5.62
N SER A 226 1.99 -3.92 5.88
CA SER A 226 1.81 -5.14 5.08
C SER A 226 1.47 -4.80 3.63
N ASP A 227 0.55 -3.86 3.39
CA ASP A 227 0.22 -3.40 2.04
C ASP A 227 1.45 -2.81 1.32
N ARG A 228 2.30 -2.08 2.03
CA ARG A 228 3.53 -1.50 1.46
C ARG A 228 4.56 -2.58 1.13
N VAL A 229 4.78 -3.53 2.03
CA VAL A 229 5.71 -4.66 1.82
C VAL A 229 5.24 -5.52 0.64
N VAL A 230 3.95 -5.86 0.59
CA VAL A 230 3.36 -6.60 -0.53
C VAL A 230 3.49 -5.83 -1.85
N ALA A 231 3.30 -4.51 -1.85
CA ALA A 231 3.47 -3.68 -3.05
C ALA A 231 4.92 -3.69 -3.56
N VAL A 232 5.91 -3.59 -2.65
CA VAL A 232 7.34 -3.66 -3.00
C VAL A 232 7.69 -5.04 -3.57
N HIS A 233 7.23 -6.12 -2.92
CA HIS A 233 7.44 -7.48 -3.43
C HIS A 233 6.72 -7.74 -4.76
N LYS A 234 5.51 -7.18 -4.97
CA LYS A 234 4.83 -7.25 -6.27
C LYS A 234 5.62 -6.55 -7.37
N THR A 235 6.19 -5.39 -7.09
CA THR A 235 7.01 -4.65 -8.08
C THR A 235 8.29 -5.41 -8.40
N ALA A 236 9.00 -5.94 -7.39
CA ALA A 236 10.17 -6.80 -7.59
C ALA A 236 9.80 -8.10 -8.33
N ALA A 237 8.62 -8.71 -8.01
CA ALA A 237 8.10 -9.89 -8.69
C ALA A 237 7.52 -9.61 -10.10
N SER A 238 7.51 -8.36 -10.57
CA SER A 238 6.99 -7.95 -11.89
C SER A 238 8.08 -7.60 -12.89
N MET A 239 9.35 -7.57 -12.46
CA MET A 239 10.49 -7.26 -13.32
C MET A 239 11.33 -8.51 -13.57
N ASP A 240 11.97 -8.58 -14.75
CA ASP A 240 13.00 -9.59 -15.05
C ASP A 240 14.34 -9.10 -14.47
N PRO A 241 15.00 -9.90 -13.61
CA PRO A 241 16.21 -9.45 -12.91
C PRO A 241 17.44 -9.30 -13.83
N LEU A 242 17.46 -9.98 -14.98
CA LEU A 242 18.57 -9.92 -15.92
C LEU A 242 18.52 -8.67 -16.79
N THR A 243 17.30 -8.35 -17.30
CA THR A 243 17.12 -7.30 -18.31
C THR A 243 16.54 -6.00 -17.76
N GLY A 244 15.99 -6.02 -16.54
CA GLY A 244 15.33 -4.86 -15.93
C GLY A 244 13.99 -4.48 -16.58
N LEU A 245 13.51 -5.25 -17.57
CA LEU A 245 12.19 -5.08 -18.18
C LEU A 245 11.10 -5.75 -17.33
N PHE A 246 9.82 -5.51 -17.66
CA PHE A 246 8.76 -6.33 -17.09
C PHE A 246 8.99 -7.82 -17.42
N ASN A 247 8.77 -8.69 -16.43
CA ASN A 247 8.62 -10.10 -16.73
C ASN A 247 7.21 -10.39 -17.30
N ARG A 248 6.95 -11.62 -17.73
CA ARG A 248 5.68 -12.02 -18.34
C ARG A 248 4.46 -11.56 -17.58
N ARG A 249 4.48 -11.71 -16.24
CA ARG A 249 3.36 -11.30 -15.37
C ARG A 249 3.23 -9.79 -15.29
N GLY A 250 4.32 -9.09 -15.03
CA GLY A 250 4.36 -7.62 -14.94
C GLY A 250 3.93 -6.95 -16.24
N PHE A 251 4.37 -7.50 -17.38
CA PHE A 251 3.96 -7.04 -18.70
C PHE A 251 2.46 -7.18 -18.92
N ALA A 252 1.87 -8.35 -18.65
CA ALA A 252 0.43 -8.57 -18.82
C ALA A 252 -0.41 -7.62 -17.93
N GLU A 253 -0.01 -7.45 -16.65
CA GLU A 253 -0.70 -6.53 -15.71
C GLU A 253 -0.57 -5.05 -16.16
N ALA A 254 0.57 -4.65 -16.72
CA ALA A 254 0.77 -3.29 -17.23
C ALA A 254 -0.03 -3.03 -18.51
N CYS A 255 0.01 -3.98 -19.44
CA CYS A 255 -0.72 -3.91 -20.71
C CYS A 255 -2.23 -3.79 -20.52
N SER A 256 -2.82 -4.57 -19.61
CA SER A 256 -4.26 -4.51 -19.32
C SER A 256 -4.71 -3.10 -18.93
N ARG A 257 -3.90 -2.40 -18.11
CA ARG A 257 -4.20 -1.00 -17.71
C ARG A 257 -4.10 -0.01 -18.87
N VAL A 258 -3.12 -0.20 -19.76
CA VAL A 258 -2.97 0.66 -20.94
C VAL A 258 -4.11 0.41 -21.94
N ILE A 259 -4.44 -0.85 -22.21
CA ILE A 259 -5.54 -1.21 -23.12
C ILE A 259 -6.88 -0.65 -22.61
N GLU A 260 -7.15 -0.73 -21.31
CA GLU A 260 -8.35 -0.15 -20.69
C GLU A 260 -8.38 1.38 -20.86
N ARG A 261 -7.25 2.05 -20.59
CA ARG A 261 -7.13 3.50 -20.75
C ARG A 261 -7.34 3.95 -22.20
N GLU A 262 -6.68 3.29 -23.14
CA GLU A 262 -6.78 3.60 -24.58
C GLU A 262 -8.16 3.22 -25.12
N GLY A 263 -8.73 2.10 -24.65
CA GLY A 263 -10.11 1.68 -24.95
C GLY A 263 -11.14 2.74 -24.56
N ASN A 264 -11.03 3.31 -23.35
CA ASN A 264 -11.89 4.39 -22.89
C ASN A 264 -11.72 5.69 -23.72
N ALA A 265 -10.56 5.88 -24.32
CA ALA A 265 -10.27 7.03 -25.20
C ALA A 265 -10.56 6.77 -26.68
N GLY A 266 -11.00 5.57 -27.05
CA GLY A 266 -11.29 5.20 -28.45
C GLY A 266 -10.03 5.07 -29.33
N ARG A 267 -8.83 4.87 -28.73
CA ARG A 267 -7.56 4.82 -29.45
C ARG A 267 -7.08 3.39 -29.67
N PRO A 268 -6.49 3.10 -30.83
CA PRO A 268 -5.93 1.78 -31.14
C PRO A 268 -4.66 1.50 -30.33
N VAL A 269 -4.33 0.22 -30.22
CA VAL A 269 -3.08 -0.26 -29.62
C VAL A 269 -2.44 -1.31 -30.52
N SER A 270 -1.11 -1.40 -30.47
CA SER A 270 -0.33 -2.43 -31.15
C SER A 270 0.54 -3.21 -30.17
N VAL A 271 0.70 -4.49 -30.42
CA VAL A 271 1.61 -5.38 -29.68
C VAL A 271 2.61 -5.97 -30.64
N MET A 272 3.85 -6.07 -30.23
CA MET A 272 4.90 -6.79 -30.93
C MET A 272 5.52 -7.86 -30.04
N ILE A 273 5.85 -9.00 -30.64
CA ILE A 273 6.62 -10.09 -30.03
C ILE A 273 7.92 -10.21 -30.79
N PHE A 274 9.01 -10.25 -30.04
CA PHE A 274 10.37 -10.37 -30.53
C PHE A 274 10.96 -11.73 -30.13
N ASP A 275 11.74 -12.32 -30.99
CA ASP A 275 12.49 -13.54 -30.69
C ASP A 275 13.88 -13.44 -31.34
N ILE A 276 14.91 -13.59 -30.51
CA ILE A 276 16.30 -13.49 -30.95
C ILE A 276 16.65 -14.71 -31.76
N ASP A 277 17.02 -14.48 -33.03
CA ASP A 277 17.29 -15.54 -33.97
C ASP A 277 18.49 -16.37 -33.55
N HIS A 278 18.34 -17.71 -33.60
CA HIS A 278 19.39 -18.68 -33.30
C HIS A 278 20.01 -18.58 -31.90
N PHE A 279 19.29 -17.99 -30.92
CA PHE A 279 19.78 -17.75 -29.56
C PHE A 279 20.33 -19.02 -28.87
N LYS A 280 19.67 -20.17 -29.06
CA LYS A 280 20.18 -21.44 -28.56
C LYS A 280 21.55 -21.77 -29.12
N GLY A 281 21.79 -21.57 -30.44
CA GLY A 281 23.07 -21.79 -31.05
C GLY A 281 24.19 -20.90 -30.50
N ILE A 282 23.83 -19.68 -30.08
CA ILE A 282 24.76 -18.76 -29.42
C ILE A 282 25.16 -19.31 -28.05
N ASN A 283 24.18 -19.73 -27.24
CA ASN A 283 24.44 -20.35 -25.94
C ASN A 283 25.29 -21.63 -26.06
N ASP A 284 24.99 -22.47 -27.06
CA ASP A 284 25.72 -23.72 -27.27
C ASP A 284 27.18 -23.49 -27.72
N ARG A 285 27.45 -22.36 -28.42
CA ARG A 285 28.78 -22.03 -28.93
C ARG A 285 29.61 -21.18 -27.98
N PHE A 286 29.00 -20.17 -27.31
CA PHE A 286 29.69 -19.14 -26.53
C PHE A 286 29.35 -19.19 -25.04
N GLY A 287 28.51 -20.14 -24.63
CA GLY A 287 28.07 -20.30 -23.23
C GLY A 287 26.96 -19.34 -22.82
N HIS A 288 26.33 -19.67 -21.69
CA HIS A 288 25.22 -18.86 -21.12
C HIS A 288 25.60 -17.43 -20.79
N PRO A 289 26.83 -17.11 -20.31
CA PRO A 289 27.20 -15.71 -20.05
C PRO A 289 27.12 -14.82 -21.29
N ALA A 290 27.52 -15.32 -22.46
CA ALA A 290 27.39 -14.59 -23.72
C ALA A 290 25.91 -14.37 -24.10
N GLY A 291 25.07 -15.38 -23.90
CA GLY A 291 23.64 -15.26 -24.09
C GLY A 291 23.02 -14.20 -23.19
N ASP A 292 23.43 -14.13 -21.93
CA ASP A 292 22.96 -13.12 -20.98
C ASP A 292 23.32 -11.68 -21.41
N GLU A 293 24.53 -11.48 -21.95
CA GLU A 293 24.93 -10.17 -22.48
C GLU A 293 24.11 -9.78 -23.73
N ILE A 294 23.79 -10.74 -24.60
CA ILE A 294 22.89 -10.50 -25.74
C ILE A 294 21.49 -10.11 -25.29
N LEU A 295 20.94 -10.79 -24.28
CA LEU A 295 19.64 -10.44 -23.71
C LEU A 295 19.62 -9.03 -23.09
N LYS A 296 20.67 -8.63 -22.38
CA LYS A 296 20.83 -7.28 -21.85
C LYS A 296 20.94 -6.24 -22.96
N LEU A 297 21.75 -6.51 -23.96
CA LEU A 297 21.89 -5.63 -25.12
C LEU A 297 20.57 -5.46 -25.87
N PHE A 298 19.87 -6.57 -26.17
CA PHE A 298 18.57 -6.50 -26.84
C PHE A 298 17.57 -5.69 -26.02
N SER A 299 17.55 -5.88 -24.70
CA SER A 299 16.67 -5.07 -23.82
C SER A 299 16.99 -3.57 -23.91
N ALA A 300 18.26 -3.19 -23.95
CA ALA A 300 18.69 -1.81 -24.14
C ALA A 300 18.28 -1.26 -25.51
N VAL A 301 18.44 -2.04 -26.57
CA VAL A 301 17.97 -1.66 -27.91
C VAL A 301 16.47 -1.42 -27.93
N VAL A 302 15.68 -2.31 -27.33
CA VAL A 302 14.22 -2.13 -27.24
C VAL A 302 13.88 -0.84 -26.48
N VAL A 303 14.43 -0.61 -25.30
CA VAL A 303 14.14 0.58 -24.49
C VAL A 303 14.51 1.86 -25.22
N ASN A 304 15.65 1.91 -25.90
CA ASN A 304 16.12 3.11 -26.61
C ASN A 304 15.28 3.44 -27.86
N ASN A 305 14.54 2.48 -28.38
CA ASN A 305 13.67 2.65 -29.54
C ASN A 305 12.18 2.81 -29.19
N LEU A 306 11.81 2.73 -27.92
CA LEU A 306 10.46 2.91 -27.42
C LEU A 306 10.30 4.26 -26.72
N ARG A 307 9.06 4.77 -26.66
CA ARG A 307 8.68 5.98 -25.92
C ARG A 307 8.42 5.63 -24.44
N LEU A 308 8.42 6.64 -23.57
CA LEU A 308 8.03 6.47 -22.16
C LEU A 308 6.60 5.97 -21.95
N SER A 309 5.72 6.15 -22.93
CA SER A 309 4.34 5.66 -22.93
C SER A 309 4.22 4.18 -23.26
N ASP A 310 5.25 3.62 -23.88
CA ASP A 310 5.26 2.27 -24.40
C ASP A 310 5.70 1.29 -23.30
N LEU A 311 5.24 0.07 -23.37
CA LEU A 311 5.59 -0.97 -22.41
C LEU A 311 6.47 -2.01 -23.08
N SER A 312 7.47 -2.51 -22.36
CA SER A 312 8.30 -3.62 -22.82
C SER A 312 8.52 -4.66 -21.72
N GLY A 313 8.63 -5.92 -22.09
CA GLY A 313 8.82 -7.02 -21.15
C GLY A 313 9.53 -8.20 -21.78
N ARG A 314 10.23 -9.00 -20.97
CA ARG A 314 10.74 -10.32 -21.32
C ARG A 314 9.71 -11.36 -20.93
N ILE A 315 9.13 -12.03 -21.91
CA ILE A 315 7.99 -12.95 -21.72
C ILE A 315 8.39 -14.44 -21.79
N GLY A 316 9.62 -14.71 -22.22
CA GLY A 316 10.20 -16.07 -22.34
C GLY A 316 11.71 -16.04 -22.14
N GLY A 317 12.37 -17.12 -22.49
CA GLY A 317 13.84 -17.23 -22.41
C GLY A 317 14.54 -16.18 -23.27
N GLU A 318 14.23 -16.18 -24.57
CA GLU A 318 14.74 -15.30 -25.62
C GLU A 318 13.64 -14.44 -26.26
N GLU A 319 12.41 -14.51 -25.67
CA GLU A 319 11.23 -13.83 -26.18
C GLU A 319 10.95 -12.54 -25.39
N PHE A 320 10.75 -11.47 -26.12
CA PHE A 320 10.36 -10.17 -25.60
C PHE A 320 9.03 -9.71 -26.20
N ALA A 321 8.37 -8.78 -25.54
CA ALA A 321 7.16 -8.16 -26.07
C ALA A 321 7.13 -6.67 -25.77
N ALA A 322 6.45 -5.91 -26.63
CA ALA A 322 6.14 -4.51 -26.36
C ALA A 322 4.68 -4.21 -26.71
N LEU A 323 4.08 -3.25 -25.99
CA LEU A 323 2.76 -2.69 -26.28
C LEU A 323 2.89 -1.18 -26.47
N LEU A 324 2.36 -0.71 -27.58
CA LEU A 324 2.39 0.70 -27.99
C LEU A 324 0.97 1.23 -28.15
N PRO A 325 0.65 2.42 -27.58
CA PRO A 325 -0.60 3.12 -27.83
C PRO A 325 -0.59 3.80 -29.20
N CYS A 326 -0.61 3.02 -30.27
CA CYS A 326 -0.57 3.50 -31.66
C CYS A 326 -1.26 2.50 -32.62
N PRO A 327 -1.62 2.92 -33.83
CA PRO A 327 -2.13 2.03 -34.87
C PRO A 327 -1.04 1.06 -35.38
N LEU A 328 -1.47 -0.01 -36.07
CA LEU A 328 -0.59 -1.09 -36.55
C LEU A 328 0.57 -0.58 -37.42
N GLU A 329 0.28 0.35 -38.32
CA GLU A 329 1.28 0.88 -39.26
C GLU A 329 2.45 1.57 -38.53
N GLU A 330 2.15 2.34 -37.49
CA GLU A 330 3.16 2.97 -36.64
C GLU A 330 3.92 1.90 -35.82
N GLY A 331 3.21 0.87 -35.32
CA GLY A 331 3.81 -0.26 -34.64
C GLY A 331 4.83 -0.98 -35.52
N VAL A 332 4.52 -1.24 -36.80
CA VAL A 332 5.44 -1.87 -37.75
C VAL A 332 6.70 -1.04 -37.96
N LEU A 333 6.56 0.29 -38.10
CA LEU A 333 7.71 1.19 -38.23
C LEU A 333 8.64 1.16 -37.03
N VAL A 334 8.06 1.08 -35.81
CA VAL A 334 8.85 0.94 -34.57
C VAL A 334 9.55 -0.42 -34.53
N ALA A 335 8.85 -1.49 -34.93
CA ALA A 335 9.42 -2.84 -34.97
C ALA A 335 10.63 -2.91 -35.93
N GLU A 336 10.53 -2.36 -37.16
CA GLU A 336 11.65 -2.32 -38.11
C GLU A 336 12.83 -1.52 -37.54
N ARG A 337 12.59 -0.39 -36.89
CA ARG A 337 13.64 0.40 -36.24
C ARG A 337 14.37 -0.41 -35.15
N VAL A 338 13.65 -1.20 -34.34
CA VAL A 338 14.25 -2.08 -33.33
C VAL A 338 15.07 -3.18 -34.00
N ARG A 339 14.54 -3.82 -35.07
CA ARG A 339 15.22 -4.85 -35.84
C ARG A 339 16.55 -4.35 -36.40
N GLU A 340 16.53 -3.23 -37.13
CA GLU A 340 17.72 -2.61 -37.74
C GLU A 340 18.75 -2.19 -36.68
N ALA A 341 18.30 -1.60 -35.56
CA ALA A 341 19.16 -1.20 -34.45
C ALA A 341 19.85 -2.39 -33.81
N PHE A 342 19.17 -3.54 -33.72
CA PHE A 342 19.76 -4.73 -33.14
C PHE A 342 20.73 -5.41 -34.13
N GLU A 343 20.36 -5.54 -35.39
CA GLU A 343 21.24 -6.06 -36.47
C GLU A 343 22.53 -5.23 -36.57
N GLY A 344 22.44 -3.91 -36.44
CA GLY A 344 23.57 -2.99 -36.49
C GLY A 344 24.40 -2.90 -35.20
N SER A 345 24.01 -3.60 -34.13
CA SER A 345 24.63 -3.40 -32.80
C SER A 345 26.03 -3.97 -32.62
N GLY A 346 26.44 -4.89 -33.50
CA GLY A 346 27.82 -5.42 -33.56
C GLY A 346 28.30 -5.97 -32.22
N ILE A 347 27.76 -7.12 -31.77
CA ILE A 347 28.07 -7.68 -30.45
C ILE A 347 29.47 -8.26 -30.45
N VAL A 348 30.36 -7.75 -29.58
CA VAL A 348 31.67 -8.35 -29.32
C VAL A 348 31.61 -8.93 -27.90
N CYS A 349 31.61 -10.26 -27.82
CA CYS A 349 31.81 -10.99 -26.56
C CYS A 349 33.34 -11.29 -26.39
N ASP A 350 33.75 -11.67 -25.19
CA ASP A 350 35.15 -12.02 -24.89
C ASP A 350 35.73 -13.09 -25.85
N GLU A 351 34.85 -13.89 -26.46
CA GLU A 351 35.18 -15.00 -27.37
C GLU A 351 35.06 -14.63 -28.87
N GLY A 352 34.68 -13.39 -29.21
CA GLY A 352 34.61 -12.90 -30.60
C GLY A 352 33.33 -12.16 -30.95
N ALA A 353 33.23 -11.73 -32.23
CA ALA A 353 32.02 -11.06 -32.73
C ALA A 353 30.87 -12.07 -32.90
N VAL A 354 29.70 -11.73 -32.44
CA VAL A 354 28.47 -12.51 -32.57
C VAL A 354 27.49 -11.74 -33.43
N ASP A 355 27.26 -12.27 -34.65
CA ASP A 355 26.18 -11.75 -35.50
C ASP A 355 24.87 -12.41 -35.10
N THR A 356 23.95 -11.64 -34.61
CA THR A 356 22.59 -12.10 -34.26
C THR A 356 21.55 -11.08 -34.72
N THR A 357 20.40 -11.62 -35.09
CA THR A 357 19.25 -10.83 -35.56
C THR A 357 18.02 -11.13 -34.73
N VAL A 358 16.93 -10.43 -35.00
CA VAL A 358 15.65 -10.62 -34.33
C VAL A 358 14.53 -10.77 -35.34
N SER A 359 13.67 -11.75 -35.13
CA SER A 359 12.40 -11.86 -35.84
C SER A 359 11.30 -11.25 -35.03
N ILE A 360 10.40 -10.50 -35.67
CA ILE A 360 9.36 -9.72 -34.99
C ILE A 360 7.99 -9.96 -35.60
N GLY A 361 7.00 -10.27 -34.80
CA GLY A 361 5.61 -10.31 -35.21
C GLY A 361 4.84 -9.14 -34.59
N VAL A 362 4.07 -8.41 -35.38
CA VAL A 362 3.31 -7.23 -34.93
C VAL A 362 1.81 -7.46 -35.15
N ALA A 363 1.00 -7.09 -34.18
CA ALA A 363 -0.46 -7.09 -34.27
C ALA A 363 -1.03 -5.79 -33.75
N GLY A 364 -1.92 -5.17 -34.50
CA GLY A 364 -2.68 -3.99 -34.07
C GLY A 364 -4.15 -4.33 -33.89
N GLY A 365 -4.83 -3.57 -33.05
CA GLY A 365 -6.25 -3.74 -32.87
C GLY A 365 -6.96 -2.48 -32.40
N PRO A 366 -8.29 -2.45 -32.58
CA PRO A 366 -9.12 -1.31 -32.22
C PRO A 366 -9.17 -1.13 -30.67
N ALA A 367 -9.69 0.01 -30.24
CA ALA A 367 -9.97 0.32 -28.86
C ALA A 367 -10.74 -0.83 -28.16
N GLY A 368 -10.29 -1.23 -26.96
CA GLY A 368 -10.97 -2.26 -26.15
C GLY A 368 -10.70 -3.72 -26.54
N ILE A 369 -9.76 -3.97 -27.47
CA ILE A 369 -9.35 -5.35 -27.80
C ILE A 369 -8.68 -6.04 -26.59
N GLN A 370 -8.83 -7.37 -26.49
CA GLN A 370 -8.20 -8.15 -25.43
C GLN A 370 -6.71 -8.37 -25.73
N LEU A 371 -5.86 -8.29 -24.70
CA LEU A 371 -4.40 -8.50 -24.84
C LEU A 371 -4.06 -9.87 -25.43
N GLU A 372 -4.79 -10.91 -25.00
CA GLU A 372 -4.59 -12.28 -25.44
C GLU A 372 -4.82 -12.45 -26.95
N VAL A 373 -5.74 -11.67 -27.52
CA VAL A 373 -5.99 -11.66 -28.97
C VAL A 373 -4.81 -11.05 -29.72
N LEU A 374 -4.32 -9.92 -29.23
CA LEU A 374 -3.15 -9.25 -29.81
C LEU A 374 -1.90 -10.12 -29.74
N LEU A 375 -1.63 -10.73 -28.56
CA LEU A 375 -0.47 -11.60 -28.39
C LEU A 375 -0.54 -12.84 -29.30
N ALA A 376 -1.71 -13.48 -29.41
CA ALA A 376 -1.88 -14.64 -30.27
C ALA A 376 -1.69 -14.30 -31.76
N ALA A 377 -2.11 -13.12 -32.17
CA ALA A 377 -1.93 -12.67 -33.54
C ALA A 377 -0.47 -12.27 -33.83
N ALA A 378 0.18 -11.57 -32.91
CA ALA A 378 1.60 -11.23 -33.03
C ALA A 378 2.48 -12.49 -33.03
N ASP A 379 2.15 -13.53 -32.23
CA ASP A 379 2.85 -14.82 -32.25
C ASP A 379 2.72 -15.52 -33.61
N THR A 380 1.50 -15.48 -34.21
CA THR A 380 1.29 -16.02 -35.56
C THR A 380 2.14 -15.27 -36.60
N ALA A 381 2.21 -13.95 -36.53
CA ALA A 381 3.05 -13.14 -37.41
C ALA A 381 4.54 -13.43 -37.17
N LEU A 382 5.00 -13.56 -35.92
CA LEU A 382 6.37 -13.95 -35.59
C LEU A 382 6.75 -15.33 -36.20
N TYR A 383 5.81 -16.27 -36.14
CA TYR A 383 6.02 -17.56 -36.79
C TYR A 383 6.21 -17.42 -38.30
N GLN A 384 5.48 -16.52 -38.97
CA GLN A 384 5.69 -16.23 -40.42
C GLN A 384 7.05 -15.56 -40.65
N ALA A 385 7.46 -14.62 -39.80
CA ALA A 385 8.79 -14.02 -39.87
C ALA A 385 9.91 -15.07 -39.81
N LYS A 386 9.83 -16.02 -38.88
CA LYS A 386 10.78 -17.13 -38.75
C LYS A 386 10.79 -18.05 -39.98
N ARG A 387 9.60 -18.37 -40.52
CA ARG A 387 9.51 -19.19 -41.75
C ARG A 387 9.95 -18.47 -43.00
N GLY A 388 9.75 -17.15 -43.06
CA GLY A 388 10.15 -16.32 -44.20
C GLY A 388 11.66 -16.11 -44.33
N GLY A 389 12.48 -16.65 -43.41
CA GLY A 389 13.94 -16.53 -43.47
C GLY A 389 14.54 -15.71 -42.32
N ARG A 390 13.76 -15.40 -41.29
CA ARG A 390 14.18 -14.65 -40.10
C ARG A 390 14.59 -13.19 -40.39
N ASN A 391 15.14 -12.49 -39.40
CA ASN A 391 15.59 -11.09 -39.49
C ASN A 391 14.61 -10.19 -40.22
N ARG A 392 13.33 -10.21 -39.80
CA ARG A 392 12.25 -9.46 -40.44
C ARG A 392 11.09 -9.16 -39.50
N VAL A 393 10.29 -8.21 -39.90
CA VAL A 393 9.01 -7.88 -39.28
C VAL A 393 7.88 -8.43 -40.17
N GLU A 394 6.94 -9.12 -39.54
CA GLU A 394 5.68 -9.53 -40.18
C GLU A 394 4.52 -8.98 -39.40
N ALA A 395 3.50 -8.47 -40.07
CA ALA A 395 2.31 -7.92 -39.48
C ALA A 395 1.12 -8.89 -39.56
N ALA A 396 0.35 -9.01 -38.50
CA ALA A 396 -0.89 -9.78 -38.52
C ALA A 396 -1.95 -9.04 -39.37
N GLU A 397 -2.78 -9.82 -40.06
CA GLU A 397 -3.97 -9.30 -40.71
C GLU A 397 -4.97 -8.70 -39.68
N GLU A 398 -5.96 -7.93 -40.18
CA GLU A 398 -6.98 -7.26 -39.38
C GLU A 398 -7.68 -8.21 -38.38
N LEU A 399 -7.70 -7.78 -37.09
CA LEU A 399 -8.12 -8.61 -35.97
C LEU A 399 -9.58 -8.40 -35.59
N PRO A 400 -10.33 -9.47 -35.29
CA PRO A 400 -11.66 -9.37 -34.68
C PRO A 400 -11.55 -8.98 -33.18
N LEU A 401 -12.59 -8.34 -32.65
CA LEU A 401 -12.64 -7.83 -31.27
C LEU A 401 -12.54 -8.90 -30.16
N SER A 402 -12.68 -10.19 -30.47
CA SER A 402 -12.69 -11.25 -29.47
C SER A 402 -11.80 -12.43 -29.82
N LEU A 403 -11.22 -13.07 -28.80
CA LEU A 403 -10.39 -14.28 -28.92
C LEU A 403 -11.15 -15.47 -29.54
N GLU A 404 -12.46 -15.58 -29.27
CA GLU A 404 -13.27 -16.65 -29.82
C GLU A 404 -13.46 -16.52 -31.33
N ASN A 405 -13.69 -15.31 -31.84
CA ASN A 405 -13.79 -15.02 -33.26
C ASN A 405 -12.42 -15.20 -33.95
N TRP A 406 -11.31 -14.82 -33.27
CA TRP A 406 -9.96 -15.09 -33.73
C TRP A 406 -9.68 -16.59 -33.90
N ARG A 407 -9.98 -17.41 -32.90
CA ARG A 407 -9.81 -18.89 -32.96
C ARG A 407 -10.63 -19.51 -34.05
N ARG A 408 -11.85 -19.05 -34.30
CA ARG A 408 -12.68 -19.52 -35.43
C ARG A 408 -12.07 -19.17 -36.78
N LYS A 409 -11.54 -17.95 -36.94
CA LYS A 409 -10.87 -17.52 -38.18
C LYS A 409 -9.63 -18.36 -38.47
N THR A 410 -8.78 -18.58 -37.46
CA THR A 410 -7.54 -19.37 -37.62
C THR A 410 -7.80 -20.87 -37.78
N ALA A 411 -8.80 -21.44 -37.14
CA ALA A 411 -9.19 -22.83 -37.33
C ALA A 411 -9.71 -23.08 -38.78
N GLY A 412 -10.42 -22.10 -39.35
CA GLY A 412 -10.85 -22.15 -40.76
C GLY A 412 -9.67 -22.13 -41.76
N LEU A 413 -8.64 -21.35 -41.49
CA LEU A 413 -7.43 -21.29 -42.32
C LEU A 413 -6.61 -22.58 -42.27
N SER A 414 -6.47 -23.20 -41.09
CA SER A 414 -5.78 -24.49 -40.95
C SER A 414 -6.52 -25.66 -41.63
N ALA A 415 -7.85 -25.60 -41.71
CA ALA A 415 -8.66 -26.60 -42.41
C ALA A 415 -8.54 -26.49 -43.96
N SER A 416 -8.35 -25.26 -44.47
CA SER A 416 -8.16 -25.03 -45.93
C SER A 416 -6.75 -25.36 -46.43
N ALA A 417 -5.77 -25.45 -45.53
CA ALA A 417 -4.37 -25.74 -45.84
C ALA A 417 -4.02 -27.26 -45.82
N ARG A 418 -5.01 -28.13 -45.54
CA ARG A 418 -4.74 -29.58 -45.68
C ARG A 418 -4.68 -29.94 -47.16
N PRO A 419 -3.57 -30.55 -47.67
CA PRO A 419 -3.52 -31.03 -49.03
C PRO A 419 -4.62 -32.09 -49.22
N LYS A 420 -5.39 -31.96 -50.32
CA LYS A 420 -6.36 -32.98 -50.72
C LYS A 420 -5.60 -34.31 -50.86
N PRO A 421 -6.11 -35.43 -50.32
CA PRO A 421 -5.50 -36.71 -50.58
C PRO A 421 -5.47 -36.93 -52.07
N VAL A 422 -4.27 -37.15 -52.64
CA VAL A 422 -4.08 -37.55 -54.02
C VAL A 422 -4.76 -38.92 -54.15
N GLY A 423 -5.79 -38.95 -54.97
CA GLY A 423 -6.66 -40.10 -55.17
C GLY A 423 -5.89 -41.33 -55.63
N ALA A 424 -6.40 -42.47 -55.22
CA ALA A 424 -6.04 -43.80 -55.68
C ALA A 424 -6.40 -44.03 -57.14
#